data_71d42023dba30801b6f0eb9f7f74b3bb
#
_entry.id   71d42023dba30801b6f0eb9f7f74b3bb
#
_cell.length_a   1.000
_cell.length_b   1.000
_cell.length_c   1.000
_cell.angle_alpha   90.00
_cell.angle_beta   90.00
_cell.angle_gamma   90.00
#
_symmetry.space_group_name_H-M   'P 1'
#
loop_
_entity.id
_entity.type
_entity.pdbx_description
1 polymer ?
#
loop_
_entity_poly.entity_id
_entity_poly.type
_entity_poly.pdbx_seq_one_letter_code
_entity_poly.pdbx_strand_id
1 'polypeptide(L)'
;LKAINKKVIISIAETTNKYLKIFFGKKTPKIAVASLNPHAGDDGIFGNEEKKIIIPAIKKIRKMNIDAYGPYPADTIFNNKFSKQFDVIICMYHDQATIPIKTIDFDNGVNITLGLPIIRTSPDHGTALDIAGTGKASEKSLYASIKMSQDIARKRKLWIQ
;
A
#
# COMPACT_ATOMS: atom_id res chain seq x y z
N LEU A 1 13.37 -12.05 4.88
CA LEU A 1 13.30 -11.42 6.22
C LEU A 1 14.34 -10.30 6.42
N LYS A 2 15.57 -10.38 5.89
CA LYS A 2 16.61 -9.34 6.06
C LYS A 2 16.18 -7.94 5.57
N ALA A 3 15.27 -7.85 4.60
CA ALA A 3 14.77 -6.58 4.08
C ALA A 3 13.75 -5.89 5.03
N ILE A 4 13.08 -6.65 5.89
CA ILE A 4 12.11 -6.09 6.84
C ILE A 4 12.87 -5.55 8.04
N ASN A 5 12.95 -4.23 8.12
CA ASN A 5 13.60 -3.55 9.22
C ASN A 5 12.92 -2.20 9.53
N LYS A 6 13.19 -1.70 10.71
CA LYS A 6 12.56 -0.48 11.23
C LYS A 6 12.75 0.74 10.30
N LYS A 7 13.94 0.91 9.69
CA LYS A 7 14.23 2.06 8.82
C LYS A 7 13.36 2.02 7.55
N VAL A 8 13.25 0.85 6.94
CA VAL A 8 12.44 0.66 5.71
C VAL A 8 10.97 0.93 5.99
N ILE A 9 10.40 0.38 7.07
CA ILE A 9 8.99 0.61 7.43
C ILE A 9 8.72 2.12 7.65
N ILE A 10 9.60 2.82 8.36
CA ILE A 10 9.48 4.25 8.59
C ILE A 10 9.54 5.02 7.26
N SER A 11 10.52 4.76 6.41
CA SER A 11 10.67 5.44 5.12
C SER A 11 9.47 5.22 4.19
N ILE A 12 8.92 3.99 4.17
CA ILE A 12 7.70 3.69 3.42
C ILE A 12 6.52 4.51 3.97
N ALA A 13 6.35 4.57 5.29
CA ALA A 13 5.26 5.34 5.89
C ALA A 13 5.38 6.84 5.63
N GLU A 14 6.58 7.42 5.70
CA GLU A 14 6.84 8.83 5.36
C GLU A 14 6.50 9.13 3.90
N THR A 15 7.01 8.29 2.99
CA THR A 15 6.75 8.42 1.56
C THR A 15 5.25 8.30 1.29
N THR A 16 4.61 7.28 1.82
CA THR A 16 3.18 7.05 1.65
C THR A 16 2.35 8.22 2.18
N ASN A 17 2.62 8.69 3.40
CA ASN A 17 1.94 9.84 3.99
C ASN A 17 2.09 11.11 3.13
N LYS A 18 3.30 11.39 2.64
CA LYS A 18 3.57 12.52 1.74
C LYS A 18 2.73 12.42 0.46
N TYR A 19 2.75 11.28 -0.20
CA TYR A 19 2.09 11.14 -1.50
C TYR A 19 0.57 10.97 -1.40
N LEU A 20 0.03 10.43 -0.31
CA LEU A 20 -1.41 10.48 -0.04
C LEU A 20 -1.92 11.92 0.08
N LYS A 21 -1.14 12.81 0.67
CA LYS A 21 -1.45 14.25 0.71
C LYS A 21 -1.42 14.86 -0.69
N ILE A 22 -0.34 14.65 -1.45
CA ILE A 22 -0.11 15.29 -2.73
C ILE A 22 -1.01 14.71 -3.85
N PHE A 23 -1.13 13.38 -3.94
CA PHE A 23 -1.83 12.71 -5.03
C PHE A 23 -3.32 12.53 -4.76
N PHE A 24 -3.70 12.34 -3.50
CA PHE A 24 -5.08 12.01 -3.13
C PHE A 24 -5.77 13.10 -2.30
N GLY A 25 -5.06 14.17 -1.95
CA GLY A 25 -5.64 15.29 -1.21
C GLY A 25 -6.01 15.00 0.24
N LYS A 26 -5.46 13.92 0.82
CA LYS A 26 -5.71 13.55 2.21
C LYS A 26 -4.97 14.50 3.16
N LYS A 27 -5.67 15.24 3.99
CA LYS A 27 -5.05 16.17 4.96
C LYS A 27 -4.28 15.42 6.05
N THR A 28 -4.88 14.40 6.62
CA THR A 28 -4.33 13.54 7.69
C THR A 28 -4.53 12.08 7.33
N PRO A 29 -3.65 11.49 6.47
CA PRO A 29 -3.80 10.09 6.06
C PRO A 29 -3.71 9.15 7.25
N LYS A 30 -4.68 8.23 7.36
CA LYS A 30 -4.66 7.13 8.34
C LYS A 30 -3.99 5.91 7.74
N ILE A 31 -2.86 5.54 8.32
CA ILE A 31 -2.02 4.43 7.83
C ILE A 31 -2.19 3.22 8.76
N ALA A 32 -2.66 2.10 8.24
CA ALA A 32 -2.57 0.83 8.93
C ALA A 32 -1.29 0.10 8.56
N VAL A 33 -0.72 -0.63 9.49
CA VAL A 33 0.45 -1.48 9.26
C VAL A 33 0.06 -2.92 9.56
N ALA A 34 0.19 -3.80 8.55
CA ALA A 34 -0.04 -5.23 8.73
C ALA A 34 1.08 -5.88 9.56
N SER A 35 0.77 -6.97 10.23
CA SER A 35 1.77 -7.82 10.86
C SER A 35 2.53 -8.64 9.80
N LEU A 36 3.69 -9.17 10.17
CA LEU A 36 4.42 -10.14 9.38
C LEU A 36 3.94 -11.56 9.70
N ASN A 37 3.83 -11.84 11.00
CA ASN A 37 3.52 -13.18 11.48
C ASN A 37 2.01 -13.38 11.67
N PRO A 38 1.50 -14.63 11.64
CA PRO A 38 0.12 -14.96 11.98
C PRO A 38 -0.28 -14.38 13.34
N HIS A 39 -1.53 -13.94 13.47
CA HIS A 39 -2.10 -13.37 14.70
C HIS A 39 -1.27 -12.24 15.33
N ALA A 40 -0.57 -11.46 14.47
CA ALA A 40 0.37 -10.41 14.90
C ALA A 40 1.47 -10.93 15.85
N GLY A 41 1.91 -12.17 15.65
CA GLY A 41 2.99 -12.82 16.39
C GLY A 41 2.55 -13.54 17.66
N ASP A 42 1.29 -13.39 18.11
CA ASP A 42 0.71 -14.00 19.31
C ASP A 42 1.71 -14.02 20.49
N ASP A 43 2.03 -12.83 20.96
CA ASP A 43 3.03 -12.58 22.01
C ASP A 43 4.42 -13.19 21.78
N GLY A 44 4.75 -13.57 20.55
CA GLY A 44 6.05 -14.10 20.14
C GLY A 44 6.06 -15.60 19.88
N ILE A 45 4.89 -16.26 19.94
CA ILE A 45 4.76 -17.69 19.62
C ILE A 45 5.09 -17.95 18.15
N PHE A 46 4.59 -17.08 17.24
CA PHE A 46 4.81 -17.20 15.79
C PHE A 46 5.98 -16.37 15.25
N GLY A 47 6.66 -15.63 16.11
CA GLY A 47 7.78 -14.75 15.73
C GLY A 47 7.84 -13.50 16.59
N ASN A 48 8.99 -12.82 16.55
CA ASN A 48 9.23 -11.65 17.38
C ASN A 48 9.36 -10.34 16.56
N GLU A 49 9.12 -10.39 15.27
CA GLU A 49 9.30 -9.26 14.36
C GLU A 49 8.34 -8.11 14.70
N GLU A 50 7.13 -8.42 15.15
CA GLU A 50 6.19 -7.40 15.63
C GLU A 50 6.78 -6.65 16.82
N LYS A 51 7.25 -7.36 17.83
CA LYS A 51 7.82 -6.76 19.05
C LYS A 51 9.13 -6.03 18.79
N LYS A 52 10.02 -6.61 17.98
CA LYS A 52 11.38 -6.09 17.76
C LYS A 52 11.49 -5.05 16.66
N ILE A 53 10.62 -5.09 15.65
CA ILE A 53 10.74 -4.27 14.45
C ILE A 53 9.50 -3.41 14.22
N ILE A 54 8.30 -4.03 14.08
CA ILE A 54 7.11 -3.34 13.57
C ILE A 54 6.55 -2.36 14.59
N ILE A 55 6.31 -2.80 15.83
CA ILE A 55 5.82 -1.93 16.92
C ILE A 55 6.76 -0.74 17.17
N PRO A 56 8.09 -0.94 17.29
CA PRO A 56 9.03 0.18 17.41
C PRO A 56 9.02 1.13 16.20
N ALA A 57 8.80 0.62 14.98
CA ALA A 57 8.66 1.45 13.79
C ALA A 57 7.39 2.32 13.88
N ILE A 58 6.22 1.73 14.19
CA ILE A 58 4.95 2.45 14.35
C ILE A 58 5.06 3.53 15.42
N LYS A 59 5.67 3.20 16.58
CA LYS A 59 5.91 4.20 17.65
C LYS A 59 6.75 5.38 17.15
N LYS A 60 7.77 5.13 16.33
CA LYS A 60 8.59 6.20 15.74
C LYS A 60 7.81 7.02 14.71
N ILE A 61 7.01 6.38 13.84
CA ILE A 61 6.17 7.03 12.85
C ILE A 61 5.17 7.99 13.53
N ARG A 62 4.53 7.56 14.62
CA ARG A 62 3.62 8.42 15.41
C ARG A 62 4.34 9.65 16.01
N LYS A 63 5.58 9.48 16.48
CA LYS A 63 6.41 10.60 16.96
C LYS A 63 6.78 11.62 15.87
N MET A 64 6.58 11.27 14.58
CA MET A 64 6.76 12.15 13.43
C MET A 64 5.45 12.79 12.98
N ASN A 65 4.39 12.76 13.83
CA ASN A 65 3.06 13.26 13.54
C ASN A 65 2.40 12.61 12.31
N ILE A 66 2.68 11.33 12.08
CA ILE A 66 2.01 10.51 11.06
C ILE A 66 1.04 9.59 11.78
N ASP A 67 -0.21 9.60 11.34
CA ASP A 67 -1.30 8.84 11.96
C ASP A 67 -1.23 7.37 11.53
N ALA A 68 -0.54 6.54 12.32
CA ALA A 68 -0.25 5.14 12.03
C ALA A 68 -0.75 4.19 13.11
N TYR A 69 -1.30 3.05 12.72
CA TYR A 69 -1.97 2.07 13.57
C TYR A 69 -1.47 0.66 13.28
N GLY A 70 -1.59 -0.24 14.25
CA GLY A 70 -1.20 -1.64 14.14
C GLY A 70 -0.07 -2.03 15.12
N PRO A 71 0.60 -3.18 14.89
CA PRO A 71 0.39 -4.08 13.76
C PRO A 71 -0.95 -4.83 13.86
N TYR A 72 -1.61 -5.03 12.73
CA TYR A 72 -2.85 -5.78 12.63
C TYR A 72 -2.63 -7.10 11.91
N PRO A 73 -3.30 -8.20 12.32
CA PRO A 73 -3.21 -9.47 11.62
C PRO A 73 -3.61 -9.33 10.14
N ALA A 74 -2.81 -9.93 9.25
CA ALA A 74 -2.96 -9.77 7.81
C ALA A 74 -4.24 -10.43 7.27
N ASP A 75 -4.72 -11.47 7.92
CA ASP A 75 -5.94 -12.19 7.57
C ASP A 75 -7.22 -11.39 7.87
N THR A 76 -7.16 -10.41 8.75
CA THR A 76 -8.33 -9.63 9.18
C THR A 76 -8.33 -8.19 8.69
N ILE A 77 -7.15 -7.57 8.48
CA ILE A 77 -7.05 -6.14 8.16
C ILE A 77 -7.75 -5.77 6.85
N PHE A 78 -7.86 -6.69 5.90
CA PHE A 78 -8.51 -6.48 4.60
C PHE A 78 -10.02 -6.69 4.64
N ASN A 79 -10.60 -7.07 5.80
CA ASN A 79 -12.05 -7.12 5.94
C ASN A 79 -12.65 -5.74 5.60
N ASN A 80 -13.72 -5.74 4.80
CA ASN A 80 -14.32 -4.53 4.22
C ASN A 80 -14.73 -3.48 5.28
N LYS A 81 -15.21 -3.90 6.47
CA LYS A 81 -15.57 -2.97 7.54
C LYS A 81 -14.34 -2.39 8.23
N PHE A 82 -13.27 -3.16 8.34
CA PHE A 82 -12.07 -2.77 9.06
C PHE A 82 -11.14 -1.92 8.18
N SER A 83 -10.89 -2.35 6.94
CA SER A 83 -10.02 -1.64 5.99
C SER A 83 -10.49 -0.24 5.66
N LYS A 84 -11.81 0.00 5.59
CA LYS A 84 -12.39 1.34 5.34
C LYS A 84 -12.09 2.40 6.40
N GLN A 85 -11.56 2.01 7.56
CA GLN A 85 -11.14 2.94 8.59
C GLN A 85 -9.81 3.63 8.26
N PHE A 86 -9.09 3.13 7.26
CA PHE A 86 -7.76 3.58 6.87
C PHE A 86 -7.72 4.04 5.42
N ASP A 87 -6.79 4.93 5.12
CA ASP A 87 -6.54 5.41 3.76
C ASP A 87 -5.55 4.51 3.02
N VAL A 88 -4.72 3.76 3.77
CA VAL A 88 -3.72 2.84 3.21
C VAL A 88 -3.34 1.77 4.23
N ILE A 89 -2.97 0.60 3.72
CA ILE A 89 -2.42 -0.51 4.49
C ILE A 89 -0.99 -0.75 4.02
N ILE A 90 0.00 -0.65 4.91
CA ILE A 90 1.39 -1.02 4.65
C ILE A 90 1.54 -2.51 4.92
N CYS A 91 1.94 -3.25 3.91
CA CYS A 91 2.19 -4.69 3.95
C CYS A 91 3.67 -5.00 4.07
N MET A 92 4.00 -6.15 4.65
CA MET A 92 5.38 -6.57 4.90
C MET A 92 6.02 -7.27 3.71
N TYR A 93 5.22 -7.82 2.81
CA TYR A 93 5.69 -8.50 1.59
C TYR A 93 4.65 -8.44 0.48
N HIS A 94 5.09 -8.76 -0.74
CA HIS A 94 4.32 -8.61 -1.98
C HIS A 94 2.94 -9.27 -1.92
N ASP A 95 2.86 -10.57 -1.62
CA ASP A 95 1.60 -11.30 -1.71
C ASP A 95 0.59 -10.88 -0.64
N GLN A 96 1.06 -10.38 0.51
CA GLN A 96 0.21 -9.81 1.55
C GLN A 96 -0.59 -8.60 1.05
N ALA A 97 -0.06 -7.88 0.06
CA ALA A 97 -0.74 -6.74 -0.58
C ALA A 97 -1.54 -7.17 -1.81
N THR A 98 -0.94 -7.99 -2.68
CA THR A 98 -1.50 -8.25 -4.00
C THR A 98 -2.64 -9.27 -3.99
N ILE A 99 -2.62 -10.27 -3.08
CA ILE A 99 -3.73 -11.22 -2.94
C ILE A 99 -5.04 -10.49 -2.62
N PRO A 100 -5.13 -9.64 -1.57
CA PRO A 100 -6.36 -8.91 -1.28
C PRO A 100 -6.82 -8.01 -2.41
N ILE A 101 -5.92 -7.25 -3.05
CA ILE A 101 -6.27 -6.35 -4.16
C ILE A 101 -6.86 -7.14 -5.31
N LYS A 102 -6.22 -8.23 -5.72
CA LYS A 102 -6.70 -9.06 -6.83
C LYS A 102 -7.97 -9.83 -6.50
N THR A 103 -8.22 -10.10 -5.23
CA THR A 103 -9.47 -10.73 -4.77
C THR A 103 -10.63 -9.73 -4.75
N ILE A 104 -10.37 -8.48 -4.34
CA ILE A 104 -11.39 -7.45 -4.19
C ILE A 104 -11.74 -6.80 -5.53
N ASP A 105 -10.74 -6.45 -6.33
CA ASP A 105 -10.93 -5.73 -7.60
C ASP A 105 -9.80 -6.04 -8.59
N PHE A 106 -9.91 -7.18 -9.26
CA PHE A 106 -8.91 -7.64 -10.23
C PHE A 106 -8.79 -6.72 -11.44
N ASP A 107 -9.93 -6.19 -11.90
CA ASP A 107 -10.02 -5.44 -13.16
C ASP A 107 -9.51 -3.99 -13.04
N ASN A 108 -9.67 -3.35 -11.88
CA ASN A 108 -9.35 -1.93 -11.71
C ASN A 108 -8.09 -1.67 -10.88
N GLY A 109 -7.35 -2.73 -10.53
CA GLY A 109 -6.07 -2.61 -9.82
C GLY A 109 -5.08 -1.73 -10.58
N VAL A 110 -4.48 -0.74 -9.88
CA VAL A 110 -3.46 0.16 -10.44
C VAL A 110 -2.22 0.15 -9.57
N ASN A 111 -1.07 -0.09 -10.19
CA ASN A 111 0.21 0.05 -9.53
C ASN A 111 0.70 1.51 -9.67
N ILE A 112 1.06 2.13 -8.54
CA ILE A 112 1.59 3.50 -8.49
C ILE A 112 2.96 3.48 -7.81
N THR A 113 4.00 3.96 -8.50
CA THR A 113 5.32 4.10 -7.89
C THR A 113 5.44 5.47 -7.21
N LEU A 114 5.56 5.47 -5.90
CA LEU A 114 5.77 6.68 -5.11
C LEU A 114 7.27 7.00 -4.96
N GLY A 115 7.60 8.26 -4.70
CA GLY A 115 8.99 8.71 -4.48
C GLY A 115 9.75 9.10 -5.73
N LEU A 116 9.15 9.00 -6.92
CA LEU A 116 9.76 9.45 -8.17
C LEU A 116 9.46 10.93 -8.47
N PRO A 117 10.33 11.63 -9.22
CA PRO A 117 10.05 12.99 -9.71
C PRO A 117 8.95 13.02 -10.78
N ILE A 118 8.61 11.88 -11.35
CA ILE A 118 7.55 11.69 -12.34
C ILE A 118 6.36 10.96 -11.75
N ILE A 119 5.19 11.03 -12.38
CA ILE A 119 4.04 10.19 -12.09
C ILE A 119 4.22 8.89 -12.88
N ARG A 120 4.26 7.75 -12.18
CA ARG A 120 4.33 6.43 -12.79
C ARG A 120 3.19 5.57 -12.28
N THR A 121 2.28 5.25 -13.18
CA THR A 121 1.20 4.29 -12.97
C THR A 121 1.34 3.14 -13.96
N SER A 122 0.89 1.96 -13.61
CA SER A 122 0.82 0.83 -14.53
C SER A 122 -0.35 -0.10 -14.17
N PRO A 123 -0.84 -0.90 -15.14
CA PRO A 123 -1.75 -1.98 -14.84
C PRO A 123 -1.16 -2.95 -13.81
N ASP A 124 -2.02 -3.61 -13.05
CA ASP A 124 -1.64 -4.62 -12.05
C ASP A 124 -1.85 -6.06 -12.54
N HIS A 125 -1.78 -6.30 -13.85
CA HIS A 125 -1.83 -7.64 -14.44
C HIS A 125 -0.44 -8.14 -14.84
N GLY A 126 -0.30 -9.49 -14.94
CA GLY A 126 0.89 -10.14 -15.45
C GLY A 126 1.01 -10.07 -16.97
N THR A 127 1.99 -10.76 -17.52
CA THR A 127 2.27 -10.81 -18.97
C THR A 127 1.19 -11.50 -19.79
N ALA A 128 0.39 -12.39 -19.17
CA ALA A 128 -0.74 -13.09 -19.79
C ALA A 128 -0.42 -13.67 -21.18
N LEU A 129 0.73 -14.36 -21.29
CA LEU A 129 1.25 -14.90 -22.55
C LEU A 129 0.30 -15.91 -23.20
N ASP A 130 -0.51 -16.59 -22.40
CA ASP A 130 -1.52 -17.56 -22.82
C ASP A 130 -2.64 -16.96 -23.67
N ILE A 131 -2.92 -15.68 -23.52
CA ILE A 131 -3.92 -14.96 -24.31
C ILE A 131 -3.33 -13.93 -25.28
N ALA A 132 -2.00 -13.85 -25.37
CA ALA A 132 -1.32 -12.92 -26.26
C ALA A 132 -1.75 -13.14 -27.73
N GLY A 133 -2.09 -12.07 -28.44
CA GLY A 133 -2.55 -12.11 -29.84
C GLY A 133 -3.96 -12.64 -30.07
N THR A 134 -4.70 -13.06 -29.02
CA THR A 134 -6.06 -13.61 -29.14
C THR A 134 -7.18 -12.57 -29.14
N GLY A 135 -6.88 -11.31 -28.81
CA GLY A 135 -7.88 -10.25 -28.63
C GLY A 135 -8.72 -10.37 -27.35
N LYS A 136 -8.37 -11.28 -26.42
CA LYS A 136 -9.13 -11.55 -25.18
C LYS A 136 -8.64 -10.73 -23.98
N ALA A 137 -7.54 -10.00 -24.11
CA ALA A 137 -6.99 -9.19 -23.01
C ALA A 137 -7.96 -8.10 -22.60
N SER A 138 -8.15 -7.91 -21.27
CA SER A 138 -8.95 -6.82 -20.72
C SER A 138 -8.12 -5.54 -20.67
N GLU A 139 -8.65 -4.44 -21.19
CA GLU A 139 -8.04 -3.11 -21.16
C GLU A 139 -8.36 -2.34 -19.88
N LYS A 140 -9.20 -2.84 -19.00
CA LYS A 140 -9.75 -2.11 -17.85
C LYS A 140 -8.67 -1.58 -16.91
N SER A 141 -7.71 -2.41 -16.52
CA SER A 141 -6.61 -2.00 -15.62
C SER A 141 -5.71 -0.94 -16.27
N LEU A 142 -5.46 -1.04 -17.60
CA LEU A 142 -4.72 -0.01 -18.34
C LEU A 142 -5.49 1.31 -18.36
N TYR A 143 -6.79 1.27 -18.67
CA TYR A 143 -7.65 2.46 -18.62
C TYR A 143 -7.68 3.10 -17.24
N ALA A 144 -7.83 2.29 -16.17
CA ALA A 144 -7.78 2.75 -14.79
C ALA A 144 -6.44 3.43 -14.46
N SER A 145 -5.32 2.87 -14.93
CA SER A 145 -3.99 3.43 -14.69
C SER A 145 -3.78 4.75 -15.42
N ILE A 146 -4.26 4.91 -16.66
CA ILE A 146 -4.23 6.19 -17.41
C ILE A 146 -5.06 7.25 -16.70
N LYS A 147 -6.30 6.91 -16.32
CA LYS A 147 -7.18 7.81 -15.58
C LYS A 147 -6.56 8.26 -14.25
N MET A 148 -5.99 7.33 -13.51
CA MET A 148 -5.30 7.62 -12.25
C MET A 148 -4.13 8.59 -12.45
N SER A 149 -3.31 8.41 -13.49
CA SER A 149 -2.20 9.31 -13.78
C SER A 149 -2.66 10.73 -14.10
N GLN A 150 -3.76 10.88 -14.86
CA GLN A 150 -4.37 12.18 -15.17
C GLN A 150 -4.89 12.87 -13.91
N ASP A 151 -5.58 12.14 -13.03
CA ASP A 151 -6.13 12.69 -11.79
C ASP A 151 -5.02 13.13 -10.83
N ILE A 152 -3.93 12.36 -10.74
CA ILE A 152 -2.74 12.74 -9.96
C ILE A 152 -2.08 13.98 -10.57
N ALA A 153 -1.94 14.05 -11.89
CA ALA A 153 -1.32 15.20 -12.56
C ALA A 153 -2.10 16.50 -12.33
N ARG A 154 -3.44 16.44 -12.38
CA ARG A 154 -4.29 17.60 -12.07
C ARG A 154 -4.11 18.06 -10.62
N LYS A 155 -4.11 17.15 -9.66
CA LYS A 155 -3.93 17.47 -8.23
C LYS A 155 -2.53 17.99 -7.92
N ARG A 156 -1.49 17.41 -8.56
CA ARG A 156 -0.09 17.87 -8.38
C ARG A 156 0.11 19.31 -8.82
N LYS A 157 -0.54 19.78 -9.92
CA LYS A 157 -0.47 21.17 -10.35
C LYS A 157 -0.97 22.16 -9.30
N LEU A 158 -1.98 21.77 -8.52
CA LEU A 158 -2.53 22.58 -7.42
C LEU A 158 -1.60 22.67 -6.20
N TRP A 159 -0.58 21.81 -6.11
CA TRP A 159 0.37 21.77 -4.99
C TRP A 159 1.70 22.47 -5.26
N ILE A 160 1.98 22.81 -6.54
CA ILE A 160 3.23 23.47 -6.98
C ILE A 160 3.02 24.98 -7.09
N GLN A 161 1.80 25.47 -6.94
CA GLN A 161 1.46 26.89 -6.78
C GLN A 161 1.47 27.30 -5.30
#